data_772e2f2dadff5555644c368ffe4c903d
#
_entry.id   772e2f2dadff5555644c368ffe4c903d
#
_cell.length_a   1.000
_cell.length_b   1.000
_cell.length_c   1.000
_cell.angle_alpha   90.00
_cell.angle_beta   90.00
_cell.angle_gamma   90.00
#
_symmetry.space_group_name_H-M   'P 1'
#
loop_
_entity.id
_entity.type
_entity.pdbx_description
1 polymer ?
#
loop_
_entity_poly.entity_id
_entity_poly.type
_entity_poly.pdbx_seq_one_letter_code
_entity_poly.pdbx_strand_id
1 'polypeptide(L)'
;MTRHLKACTAKKDSAATASNKRRTRQTGIFHLVIEGRFQSAYWLHLNIRSDSMLRDLDHFLRAIWLECCGHMSAFRIEEKTYLSQLFQDTSFGWGPERQEYKMDTKLGKVLRPGMKFFYEYDFGTTTELSLRVLSYREGQMEERIRLMARNEPPPIVCEKCGAKADLVCAECIWAKGAWLCKRCAKNHEHDEMLLPVVNSPRVGQCGYTG
;
A
#
# COMPACT_ATOMS: atom_id res chain seq x y z
N MET A 1 11.26 15.94 2.38
CA MET A 1 11.45 14.50 2.64
C MET A 1 12.06 13.74 1.46
N THR A 2 11.51 13.81 0.26
CA THR A 2 12.02 13.10 -0.95
C THR A 2 13.51 13.34 -1.25
N ARG A 3 14.00 14.58 -1.10
CA ARG A 3 15.41 14.97 -1.33
C ARG A 3 16.35 14.31 -0.31
N HIS A 4 15.95 14.24 0.96
CA HIS A 4 16.69 13.58 2.03
C HIS A 4 16.78 12.06 1.81
N LEU A 5 15.68 11.42 1.42
CA LEU A 5 15.65 9.97 1.16
C LEU A 5 16.59 9.58 0.00
N LYS A 6 16.67 10.39 -1.07
CA LYS A 6 17.62 10.18 -2.16
C LYS A 6 19.07 10.22 -1.68
N ALA A 7 19.41 11.19 -0.84
CA ALA A 7 20.77 11.34 -0.29
C ALA A 7 21.14 10.22 0.70
N CYS A 8 20.21 9.81 1.57
CA CYS A 8 20.38 8.67 2.49
C CYS A 8 20.59 7.34 1.76
N THR A 9 19.86 7.11 0.66
CA THR A 9 20.01 5.90 -0.15
C THR A 9 21.40 5.80 -0.76
N ALA A 10 21.89 6.89 -1.37
CA ALA A 10 23.24 6.93 -1.95
C ALA A 10 24.35 6.68 -0.91
N LYS A 11 24.18 7.16 0.32
CA LYS A 11 25.13 6.97 1.43
C LYS A 11 25.14 5.54 1.99
N LYS A 12 23.99 4.88 2.06
CA LYS A 12 23.88 3.46 2.50
C LYS A 12 24.50 2.50 1.48
N ASP A 13 24.31 2.76 0.20
CA ASP A 13 24.85 1.91 -0.87
C ASP A 13 26.39 1.96 -0.91
N SER A 14 27.01 3.08 -0.50
CA SER A 14 28.47 3.22 -0.40
C SER A 14 29.08 2.57 0.85
N ALA A 15 28.32 2.44 1.95
CA ALA A 15 28.80 1.84 3.20
C ALA A 15 28.70 0.29 3.19
N ALA A 16 27.83 -0.28 2.35
CA ALA A 16 27.62 -1.74 2.23
C ALA A 16 28.75 -2.46 1.46
N THR A 17 29.76 -1.74 0.94
CA THR A 17 30.84 -2.31 0.12
C THR A 17 31.98 -2.97 0.89
N ALA A 18 31.92 -3.08 2.22
CA ALA A 18 33.04 -3.55 3.05
C ALA A 18 32.87 -4.92 3.70
N SER A 19 31.77 -5.67 3.51
CA SER A 19 31.66 -7.04 4.07
C SER A 19 30.98 -8.02 3.12
N ASN A 20 31.78 -9.02 2.72
CA ASN A 20 31.42 -10.30 2.09
C ASN A 20 30.64 -10.23 0.76
N LYS A 21 31.39 -10.09 -0.35
CA LYS A 21 30.90 -10.05 -1.74
C LYS A 21 30.31 -11.39 -2.23
N ARG A 22 29.05 -11.66 -1.97
CA ARG A 22 28.24 -12.21 -3.05
C ARG A 22 28.09 -11.07 -4.07
N ARG A 23 28.55 -11.27 -5.33
CA ARG A 23 28.38 -10.29 -6.43
C ARG A 23 26.89 -10.04 -6.61
N THR A 24 26.31 -9.10 -5.87
CA THR A 24 24.94 -8.65 -6.08
C THR A 24 24.84 -8.08 -7.48
N ARG A 25 23.98 -8.66 -8.30
CA ARG A 25 23.78 -8.26 -9.69
C ARG A 25 23.32 -6.79 -9.73
N GLN A 26 23.92 -5.99 -10.60
CA GLN A 26 23.38 -4.67 -10.96
C GLN A 26 21.94 -4.81 -11.47
N THR A 27 21.04 -4.02 -10.95
CA THR A 27 19.62 -4.00 -11.34
C THR A 27 19.10 -2.57 -11.37
N GLY A 28 18.09 -2.34 -12.19
CA GLY A 28 17.32 -1.10 -12.09
C GLY A 28 16.53 -1.06 -10.79
N ILE A 29 16.45 0.10 -10.16
CA ILE A 29 15.76 0.35 -8.90
C ILE A 29 14.84 1.55 -9.09
N PHE A 30 13.56 1.34 -8.92
CA PHE A 30 12.55 2.41 -8.85
C PHE A 30 12.42 2.92 -7.41
N HIS A 31 12.30 4.22 -7.25
CA HIS A 31 11.82 4.85 -6.03
C HIS A 31 10.35 5.21 -6.21
N LEU A 32 9.48 4.59 -5.43
CA LEU A 32 8.04 4.83 -5.42
C LEU A 32 7.64 5.63 -4.18
N VAL A 33 6.67 6.52 -4.35
CA VAL A 33 5.81 7.01 -3.27
C VAL A 33 4.41 6.43 -3.45
N ILE A 34 3.82 5.97 -2.36
CA ILE A 34 2.49 5.37 -2.32
C ILE A 34 1.70 6.10 -1.25
N GLU A 35 0.47 6.48 -1.58
CA GLU A 35 -0.40 7.25 -0.70
C GLU A 35 -1.81 6.67 -0.75
N GLY A 36 -2.54 6.68 0.37
CA GLY A 36 -3.99 6.47 0.35
C GLY A 36 -4.65 7.50 -0.56
N ARG A 37 -5.38 7.05 -1.61
CA ARG A 37 -5.90 7.95 -2.65
C ARG A 37 -6.78 9.07 -2.09
N PHE A 38 -7.59 8.75 -1.09
CA PHE A 38 -8.48 9.69 -0.40
C PHE A 38 -8.07 9.98 1.04
N GLN A 39 -6.93 9.43 1.48
CA GLN A 39 -6.41 9.50 2.82
C GLN A 39 -4.89 9.73 2.78
N SER A 40 -4.46 10.88 2.27
CA SER A 40 -3.05 11.22 2.03
C SER A 40 -2.18 11.30 3.30
N ALA A 41 -2.80 11.24 4.48
CA ALA A 41 -2.08 11.07 5.74
C ALA A 41 -1.34 9.74 5.83
N TYR A 42 -1.80 8.71 5.12
CA TYR A 42 -1.13 7.42 4.99
C TYR A 42 -0.25 7.43 3.74
N TRP A 43 1.05 7.36 3.95
CA TRP A 43 2.01 7.34 2.85
C TRP A 43 3.23 6.49 3.20
N LEU A 44 3.88 5.97 2.18
CA LEU A 44 5.18 5.32 2.29
C LEU A 44 6.05 5.58 1.06
N HIS A 45 7.35 5.49 1.26
CA HIS A 45 8.37 5.49 0.22
C HIS A 45 9.06 4.13 0.22
N LEU A 46 9.22 3.56 -0.96
CA LEU A 46 9.98 2.33 -1.10
C LEU A 46 10.91 2.36 -2.32
N ASN A 47 11.97 1.57 -2.24
CA ASN A 47 12.75 1.16 -3.38
C ASN A 47 12.33 -0.24 -3.79
N ILE A 48 12.16 -0.45 -5.10
CA ILE A 48 11.79 -1.74 -5.67
C ILE A 48 12.62 -2.03 -6.90
N ARG A 49 13.10 -3.28 -7.03
CA ARG A 49 13.88 -3.70 -8.19
C ARG A 49 13.01 -3.75 -9.44
N SER A 50 13.55 -3.34 -10.57
CA SER A 50 12.83 -3.33 -11.86
C SER A 50 12.54 -4.73 -12.40
N ASP A 51 13.30 -5.74 -11.96
CA ASP A 51 13.06 -7.16 -12.30
C ASP A 51 12.05 -7.85 -11.37
N SER A 52 11.55 -7.16 -10.32
CA SER A 52 10.40 -7.60 -9.52
C SER A 52 9.12 -7.57 -10.36
N MET A 53 8.15 -8.37 -9.97
CA MET A 53 6.84 -8.45 -10.62
C MET A 53 5.81 -7.56 -9.92
N LEU A 54 4.72 -7.23 -10.60
CA LEU A 54 3.60 -6.52 -9.97
C LEU A 54 3.05 -7.30 -8.76
N ARG A 55 3.00 -8.63 -8.81
CA ARG A 55 2.58 -9.46 -7.67
C ARG A 55 3.50 -9.31 -6.44
N ASP A 56 4.81 -9.03 -6.63
CA ASP A 56 5.71 -8.79 -5.50
C ASP A 56 5.33 -7.48 -4.78
N LEU A 57 4.94 -6.46 -5.56
CA LEU A 57 4.43 -5.20 -5.02
C LEU A 57 3.05 -5.36 -4.38
N ASP A 58 2.15 -6.14 -4.99
CA ASP A 58 0.84 -6.51 -4.43
C ASP A 58 1.00 -7.16 -3.05
N HIS A 59 1.81 -8.21 -2.94
CA HIS A 59 2.07 -8.90 -1.67
C HIS A 59 2.63 -7.95 -0.61
N PHE A 60 3.55 -7.05 -0.99
CA PHE A 60 4.09 -6.07 -0.07
C PHE A 60 3.03 -5.09 0.44
N LEU A 61 2.18 -4.55 -0.44
CA LEU A 61 1.11 -3.61 -0.07
C LEU A 61 0.05 -4.28 0.81
N ARG A 62 -0.30 -5.50 0.49
CA ARG A 62 -1.18 -6.33 1.34
C ARG A 62 -0.58 -6.50 2.73
N ALA A 63 0.66 -6.98 2.81
CA ALA A 63 1.32 -7.28 4.09
C ALA A 63 1.52 -6.05 4.98
N ILE A 64 1.73 -4.85 4.41
CA ILE A 64 1.98 -3.65 5.21
C ILE A 64 0.70 -2.90 5.59
N TRP A 65 -0.38 -3.01 4.78
CA TRP A 65 -1.54 -2.12 4.91
C TRP A 65 -2.92 -2.74 4.70
N LEU A 66 -3.06 -3.87 3.98
CA LEU A 66 -4.36 -4.14 3.37
C LEU A 66 -4.94 -5.52 3.63
N GLU A 67 -4.09 -6.54 3.87
CA GLU A 67 -4.56 -7.91 3.91
C GLU A 67 -5.46 -8.18 5.12
N CYS A 68 -6.68 -8.62 4.86
CA CYS A 68 -7.64 -9.01 5.89
C CYS A 68 -8.22 -10.41 5.68
N CYS A 69 -8.64 -10.78 4.47
CA CYS A 69 -9.30 -12.05 4.20
C CYS A 69 -9.18 -12.50 2.73
N GLY A 70 -8.07 -12.17 2.06
CA GLY A 70 -7.76 -12.70 0.73
C GLY A 70 -8.53 -12.07 -0.43
N HIS A 71 -8.99 -10.83 -0.30
CA HIS A 71 -9.72 -10.14 -1.37
C HIS A 71 -8.89 -9.98 -2.64
N MET A 72 -9.56 -9.80 -3.76
CA MET A 72 -8.93 -9.48 -5.04
C MET A 72 -8.35 -8.08 -5.03
N SER A 73 -7.34 -7.89 -5.88
CA SER A 73 -6.68 -6.59 -6.07
C SER A 73 -6.33 -6.36 -7.53
N ALA A 74 -6.14 -5.09 -7.89
CA ALA A 74 -5.76 -4.68 -9.22
C ALA A 74 -4.78 -3.52 -9.23
N PHE A 75 -3.82 -3.53 -10.15
CA PHE A 75 -3.10 -2.34 -10.58
C PHE A 75 -3.74 -1.78 -11.86
N ARG A 76 -3.96 -0.46 -11.87
CA ARG A 76 -4.36 0.29 -13.07
C ARG A 76 -3.17 1.13 -13.53
N ILE A 77 -2.56 0.73 -14.64
CA ILE A 77 -1.37 1.34 -15.22
C ILE A 77 -1.70 1.72 -16.66
N GLU A 78 -1.82 3.03 -16.93
CA GLU A 78 -2.31 3.54 -18.20
C GLU A 78 -3.71 2.94 -18.49
N GLU A 79 -3.95 2.42 -19.70
CA GLU A 79 -5.22 1.79 -20.11
C GLU A 79 -5.33 0.29 -19.72
N LYS A 80 -4.36 -0.24 -18.96
CA LYS A 80 -4.26 -1.66 -18.62
C LYS A 80 -4.60 -1.92 -17.17
N THR A 81 -5.36 -3.01 -16.93
CA THR A 81 -5.68 -3.53 -15.60
C THR A 81 -4.94 -4.85 -15.37
N TYR A 82 -4.19 -4.92 -14.27
CA TYR A 82 -3.46 -6.11 -13.85
C TYR A 82 -4.09 -6.67 -12.59
N LEU A 83 -4.68 -7.87 -12.68
CA LEU A 83 -5.44 -8.50 -11.60
C LEU A 83 -4.59 -9.52 -10.83
N SER A 84 -4.82 -9.62 -9.50
CA SER A 84 -4.21 -10.68 -8.67
C SER A 84 -4.70 -12.07 -9.07
N GLN A 85 -5.94 -12.18 -9.53
CA GLN A 85 -6.54 -13.38 -10.10
C GLN A 85 -7.34 -12.97 -11.35
N LEU A 86 -7.24 -13.74 -12.45
CA LEU A 86 -8.12 -13.56 -13.59
C LEU A 86 -9.44 -14.30 -13.34
N PHE A 87 -10.53 -13.68 -13.67
CA PHE A 87 -11.81 -14.37 -13.71
C PHE A 87 -11.77 -15.43 -14.82
N GLN A 88 -12.12 -16.67 -14.49
CA GLN A 88 -12.28 -17.73 -15.48
C GLN A 88 -13.60 -17.60 -16.26
N ASP A 89 -14.55 -16.84 -15.70
CA ASP A 89 -15.88 -16.61 -16.24
C ASP A 89 -16.07 -15.15 -16.60
N THR A 90 -16.26 -14.88 -17.88
CA THR A 90 -16.44 -13.52 -18.44
C THR A 90 -17.79 -12.89 -18.10
N SER A 91 -18.67 -13.60 -17.38
CA SER A 91 -20.00 -13.12 -16.99
C SER A 91 -20.01 -12.02 -15.93
N PHE A 92 -18.88 -11.78 -15.21
CA PHE A 92 -18.68 -10.63 -14.32
C PHE A 92 -17.85 -9.52 -14.97
N GLY A 93 -17.94 -9.38 -16.30
CA GLY A 93 -17.17 -8.43 -17.09
C GLY A 93 -17.41 -6.99 -16.68
N TRP A 94 -16.33 -6.30 -16.33
CA TRP A 94 -16.26 -4.84 -16.20
C TRP A 94 -16.42 -4.12 -17.56
N GLY A 95 -17.20 -4.70 -18.49
CA GLY A 95 -17.43 -4.23 -19.84
C GLY A 95 -16.45 -4.82 -20.87
N PRO A 96 -16.86 -4.89 -22.15
CA PRO A 96 -16.16 -5.60 -23.21
C PRO A 96 -14.83 -5.00 -23.69
N GLU A 97 -14.36 -3.91 -23.11
CA GLU A 97 -13.21 -3.14 -23.65
C GLU A 97 -11.94 -3.10 -22.77
N ARG A 98 -11.92 -3.71 -21.59
CA ARG A 98 -10.72 -3.66 -20.73
C ARG A 98 -9.91 -4.93 -20.82
N GLN A 99 -8.74 -4.81 -21.40
CA GLN A 99 -7.77 -5.89 -21.51
C GLN A 99 -7.18 -6.17 -20.12
N GLU A 100 -7.48 -7.35 -19.55
CA GLU A 100 -7.00 -7.79 -18.25
C GLU A 100 -5.71 -8.58 -18.38
N TYR A 101 -4.78 -8.33 -17.50
CA TYR A 101 -3.45 -8.93 -17.45
C TYR A 101 -3.17 -9.56 -16.10
N LYS A 102 -2.28 -10.54 -16.04
CA LYS A 102 -1.77 -11.11 -14.79
C LYS A 102 -0.70 -10.21 -14.18
N MET A 103 -0.60 -10.20 -12.84
CA MET A 103 0.45 -9.51 -12.11
C MET A 103 1.85 -10.13 -12.24
N ASP A 104 2.03 -11.16 -13.07
CA ASP A 104 3.33 -11.77 -13.42
C ASP A 104 4.19 -10.90 -14.35
N THR A 105 3.80 -9.64 -14.53
CA THR A 105 4.51 -8.68 -15.37
C THR A 105 5.62 -7.99 -14.56
N LYS A 106 6.84 -7.95 -15.11
CA LYS A 106 7.97 -7.23 -14.49
C LYS A 106 7.73 -5.72 -14.49
N LEU A 107 8.05 -5.07 -13.36
CA LEU A 107 7.89 -3.63 -13.19
C LEU A 107 8.65 -2.80 -14.24
N GLY A 108 9.86 -3.21 -14.60
CA GLY A 108 10.65 -2.53 -15.63
C GLY A 108 10.06 -2.56 -17.04
N LYS A 109 9.02 -3.39 -17.29
CA LYS A 109 8.29 -3.38 -18.56
C LYS A 109 7.13 -2.38 -18.61
N VAL A 110 6.63 -1.97 -17.45
CA VAL A 110 5.38 -1.19 -17.33
C VAL A 110 5.54 0.13 -16.60
N LEU A 111 6.61 0.31 -15.83
CA LEU A 111 6.85 1.54 -15.08
C LEU A 111 7.99 2.37 -15.68
N ARG A 112 7.87 3.70 -15.57
CA ARG A 112 8.90 4.67 -15.93
C ARG A 112 8.87 5.88 -14.98
N PRO A 113 9.99 6.61 -14.82
CA PRO A 113 10.03 7.81 -13.96
C PRO A 113 8.96 8.84 -14.32
N GLY A 114 8.35 9.43 -13.28
CA GLY A 114 7.26 10.39 -13.42
C GLY A 114 5.86 9.78 -13.56
N MET A 115 5.75 8.48 -13.85
CA MET A 115 4.48 7.80 -14.02
C MET A 115 3.68 7.80 -12.71
N LYS A 116 2.38 8.04 -12.83
CA LYS A 116 1.37 7.81 -11.78
C LYS A 116 0.47 6.66 -12.20
N PHE A 117 0.15 5.77 -11.24
CA PHE A 117 -0.74 4.65 -11.43
C PHE A 117 -1.49 4.37 -10.13
N PHE A 118 -2.45 3.45 -10.16
CA PHE A 118 -3.36 3.19 -9.05
C PHE A 118 -3.36 1.72 -8.69
N TYR A 119 -3.70 1.46 -7.43
CA TYR A 119 -3.91 0.13 -6.91
C TYR A 119 -5.21 0.10 -6.11
N GLU A 120 -5.98 -0.96 -6.28
CA GLU A 120 -7.24 -1.21 -5.62
C GLU A 120 -7.17 -2.57 -4.92
N TYR A 121 -7.61 -2.61 -3.68
CA TYR A 121 -7.76 -3.84 -2.90
C TYR A 121 -9.19 -3.95 -2.42
N ASP A 122 -9.82 -5.14 -2.58
CA ASP A 122 -11.20 -5.43 -2.24
C ASP A 122 -12.20 -4.62 -3.09
N PHE A 123 -12.83 -5.26 -4.07
CA PHE A 123 -13.76 -4.59 -4.97
C PHE A 123 -15.16 -4.36 -4.36
N GLY A 124 -15.43 -4.90 -3.16
CA GLY A 124 -16.64 -4.62 -2.38
C GLY A 124 -16.48 -3.38 -1.52
N THR A 125 -15.52 -3.40 -0.57
CA THR A 125 -15.15 -2.25 0.28
C THR A 125 -13.76 -1.78 -0.11
N THR A 126 -13.67 -1.05 -1.21
CA THR A 126 -12.41 -0.78 -1.89
C THR A 126 -11.51 0.18 -1.12
N THR A 127 -10.28 -0.25 -0.85
CA THR A 127 -9.19 0.64 -0.44
C THR A 127 -8.33 0.96 -1.66
N GLU A 128 -8.26 2.24 -2.01
CA GLU A 128 -7.52 2.74 -3.17
C GLU A 128 -6.20 3.41 -2.76
N LEU A 129 -5.13 3.07 -3.51
CA LEU A 129 -3.83 3.71 -3.37
C LEU A 129 -3.43 4.41 -4.65
N SER A 130 -2.77 5.55 -4.50
CA SER A 130 -2.10 6.29 -5.57
C SER A 130 -0.60 6.03 -5.49
N LEU A 131 -0.01 5.56 -6.58
CA LEU A 131 1.42 5.26 -6.68
C LEU A 131 2.08 6.16 -7.71
N ARG A 132 3.28 6.66 -7.38
CA ARG A 132 4.07 7.48 -8.30
C ARG A 132 5.53 7.05 -8.31
N VAL A 133 6.08 6.88 -9.51
CA VAL A 133 7.51 6.61 -9.72
C VAL A 133 8.26 7.93 -9.62
N LEU A 134 9.00 8.13 -8.54
CA LEU A 134 9.78 9.38 -8.32
C LEU A 134 11.09 9.40 -9.09
N SER A 135 11.76 8.25 -9.20
CA SER A 135 13.03 8.12 -9.89
C SER A 135 13.35 6.67 -10.23
N TYR A 136 14.28 6.49 -11.14
CA TYR A 136 14.94 5.24 -11.49
C TYR A 136 16.44 5.43 -11.39
N ARG A 137 17.14 4.41 -10.92
CA ARG A 137 18.61 4.36 -10.93
C ARG A 137 19.07 2.92 -11.11
N GLU A 138 20.27 2.74 -11.59
CA GLU A 138 20.96 1.45 -11.52
C GLU A 138 21.70 1.32 -10.19
N GLY A 139 21.80 0.11 -9.66
CA GLY A 139 22.48 -0.13 -8.41
C GLY A 139 22.37 -1.58 -7.95
N GLN A 140 22.85 -1.83 -6.73
CA GLN A 140 22.76 -3.13 -6.09
C GLN A 140 21.72 -3.06 -4.97
N MET A 141 20.80 -4.01 -4.95
CA MET A 141 19.81 -4.18 -3.88
C MET A 141 19.51 -5.68 -3.76
N GLU A 142 19.74 -6.24 -2.59
CA GLU A 142 19.52 -7.67 -2.34
C GLU A 142 18.03 -7.99 -2.29
N GLU A 143 17.29 -7.22 -1.50
CA GLU A 143 15.85 -7.37 -1.34
C GLU A 143 15.13 -6.91 -2.62
N ARG A 144 14.00 -7.55 -2.93
CA ARG A 144 13.14 -7.09 -4.05
C ARG A 144 12.50 -5.74 -3.76
N ILE A 145 12.12 -5.51 -2.51
CA ILE A 145 11.46 -4.29 -2.03
C ILE A 145 12.10 -3.87 -0.71
N ARG A 146 12.39 -2.58 -0.57
CA ARG A 146 12.90 -1.97 0.65
C ARG A 146 12.04 -0.78 1.04
N LEU A 147 11.44 -0.84 2.22
CA LEU A 147 10.75 0.31 2.81
C LEU A 147 11.78 1.38 3.20
N MET A 148 11.61 2.59 2.70
CA MET A 148 12.52 3.71 2.95
C MET A 148 12.02 4.66 4.03
N ALA A 149 10.71 4.90 4.04
CA ALA A 149 10.02 5.70 5.04
C ALA A 149 8.51 5.44 4.97
N ARG A 150 7.82 5.69 6.08
CA ARG A 150 6.35 5.73 6.14
C ARG A 150 5.91 6.84 7.08
N ASN A 151 4.64 7.21 7.00
CA ASN A 151 4.05 8.15 7.93
C ASN A 151 4.03 7.60 9.38
N GLU A 152 4.12 8.50 10.34
CA GLU A 152 3.68 8.21 11.70
C GLU A 152 2.16 8.03 11.72
N PRO A 153 1.61 7.22 12.65
CA PRO A 153 0.17 7.07 12.78
C PRO A 153 -0.54 8.44 12.86
N PRO A 154 -1.55 8.72 12.01
CA PRO A 154 -2.30 9.96 12.09
C PRO A 154 -2.91 10.16 13.48
N PRO A 155 -2.98 11.38 13.99
CA PRO A 155 -3.57 11.69 15.30
C PRO A 155 -5.10 11.64 15.23
N ILE A 156 -5.68 10.43 15.30
CA ILE A 156 -7.13 10.22 15.29
C ILE A 156 -7.67 10.42 16.71
N VAL A 157 -8.71 11.22 16.85
CA VAL A 157 -9.33 11.55 18.14
C VAL A 157 -10.69 10.88 18.31
N CYS A 158 -11.01 10.56 19.55
CA CYS A 158 -12.32 10.04 19.94
C CYS A 158 -13.41 11.08 19.67
N GLU A 159 -14.40 10.75 18.88
CA GLU A 159 -15.48 11.65 18.50
C GLU A 159 -16.44 11.99 19.65
N LYS A 160 -16.40 11.21 20.76
CA LYS A 160 -17.22 11.47 21.96
C LYS A 160 -16.54 12.41 22.98
N CYS A 161 -15.20 12.37 23.09
CA CYS A 161 -14.53 13.11 24.19
C CYS A 161 -13.22 13.80 23.80
N GLY A 162 -12.79 13.73 22.52
CA GLY A 162 -11.57 14.37 22.03
C GLY A 162 -10.24 13.71 22.46
N ALA A 163 -10.26 12.66 23.30
CA ALA A 163 -9.05 11.91 23.64
C ALA A 163 -8.55 11.12 22.42
N LYS A 164 -7.32 10.59 22.47
CA LYS A 164 -6.81 9.71 21.41
C LYS A 164 -7.77 8.53 21.19
N ALA A 165 -8.12 8.26 19.94
CA ALA A 165 -8.88 7.07 19.57
C ALA A 165 -7.98 5.84 19.57
N ASP A 166 -8.45 4.76 20.19
CA ASP A 166 -7.80 3.44 20.22
C ASP A 166 -8.58 2.42 19.38
N LEU A 167 -9.87 2.66 19.17
CA LEU A 167 -10.82 1.77 18.51
C LEU A 167 -11.63 2.53 17.47
N VAL A 168 -12.07 1.82 16.45
CA VAL A 168 -12.99 2.28 15.42
C VAL A 168 -14.11 1.27 15.25
N CYS A 169 -15.35 1.72 15.18
CA CYS A 169 -16.50 0.87 14.88
C CYS A 169 -16.64 0.70 13.37
N ALA A 170 -16.54 -0.54 12.89
CA ALA A 170 -16.67 -0.87 11.47
C ALA A 170 -18.08 -0.62 10.92
N GLU A 171 -19.12 -0.66 11.74
CA GLU A 171 -20.50 -0.34 11.37
C GLU A 171 -20.69 1.18 11.22
N CYS A 172 -20.12 1.97 12.14
CA CYS A 172 -20.29 3.41 12.18
C CYS A 172 -19.30 4.20 11.32
N ILE A 173 -18.31 3.55 10.69
CA ILE A 173 -17.20 4.25 10.02
C ILE A 173 -17.65 5.21 8.89
N TRP A 174 -18.81 4.93 8.31
CA TRP A 174 -19.42 5.77 7.26
C TRP A 174 -20.39 6.83 7.81
N ALA A 175 -20.55 6.89 9.14
CA ALA A 175 -21.38 7.83 9.86
C ALA A 175 -20.53 8.65 10.86
N LYS A 176 -21.16 9.22 11.88
CA LYS A 176 -20.47 9.90 12.99
C LYS A 176 -20.38 8.98 14.22
N GLY A 177 -19.36 9.16 15.04
CA GLY A 177 -19.22 8.43 16.30
C GLY A 177 -18.47 7.11 16.18
N ALA A 178 -17.77 6.87 15.07
CA ALA A 178 -17.01 5.64 14.82
C ALA A 178 -15.71 5.57 15.62
N TRP A 179 -15.00 6.68 15.79
CA TRP A 179 -13.67 6.73 16.41
C TRP A 179 -13.79 6.91 17.92
N LEU A 180 -13.28 5.95 18.69
CA LEU A 180 -13.52 5.86 20.13
C LEU A 180 -12.21 5.60 20.91
N CYS A 181 -12.06 6.27 22.06
CA CYS A 181 -11.10 5.82 23.06
C CYS A 181 -11.65 4.62 23.84
N LYS A 182 -10.78 3.84 24.51
CA LYS A 182 -11.17 2.67 25.29
C LYS A 182 -12.30 2.92 26.31
N ARG A 183 -12.34 4.14 26.90
CA ARG A 183 -13.40 4.50 27.85
C ARG A 183 -14.76 4.67 27.17
N CYS A 184 -14.81 5.42 26.07
CA CYS A 184 -16.06 5.69 25.36
C CYS A 184 -16.59 4.47 24.59
N ALA A 185 -15.72 3.54 24.22
CA ALA A 185 -16.06 2.30 23.56
C ALA A 185 -16.88 1.35 24.42
N LYS A 186 -16.71 1.37 25.77
CA LYS A 186 -17.44 0.51 26.71
C LYS A 186 -18.97 0.63 26.65
N ASN A 187 -19.47 1.78 26.19
CA ASN A 187 -20.90 2.07 26.08
C ASN A 187 -21.27 2.38 24.63
N HIS A 188 -20.61 1.74 23.67
CA HIS A 188 -20.93 1.84 22.25
C HIS A 188 -21.93 0.78 21.87
N GLU A 189 -22.93 1.13 21.04
CA GLU A 189 -24.04 0.24 20.67
C GLU A 189 -23.57 -1.00 19.90
N HIS A 190 -22.53 -0.87 19.07
CA HIS A 190 -21.94 -1.94 18.25
C HIS A 190 -20.57 -2.36 18.80
N ASP A 191 -20.51 -2.83 20.04
CA ASP A 191 -19.23 -3.16 20.70
C ASP A 191 -18.51 -4.35 20.05
N GLU A 192 -19.24 -5.29 19.48
CA GLU A 192 -18.72 -6.43 18.71
C GLU A 192 -18.08 -6.03 17.36
N MET A 193 -18.39 -4.81 16.86
CA MET A 193 -17.85 -4.27 15.61
C MET A 193 -16.63 -3.36 15.81
N LEU A 194 -16.08 -3.34 17.02
CA LEU A 194 -14.93 -2.51 17.36
C LEU A 194 -13.62 -3.15 16.89
N LEU A 195 -12.87 -2.43 16.09
CA LEU A 195 -11.55 -2.81 15.58
C LEU A 195 -10.47 -1.87 16.15
N PRO A 196 -9.21 -2.29 16.25
CA PRO A 196 -8.13 -1.43 16.67
C PRO A 196 -7.86 -0.31 15.63
N VAL A 197 -7.49 0.87 16.12
CA VAL A 197 -6.96 1.93 15.26
C VAL A 197 -5.53 1.58 14.88
N VAL A 198 -5.29 1.35 13.59
CA VAL A 198 -4.01 0.93 13.03
C VAL A 198 -3.48 1.95 12.01
N ASN A 199 -2.15 1.95 11.76
CA ASN A 199 -1.53 2.87 10.80
C ASN A 199 -1.70 2.33 9.36
N SER A 200 -2.92 2.38 8.84
CA SER A 200 -3.29 1.90 7.52
C SER A 200 -4.48 2.66 6.94
N PRO A 201 -4.51 2.91 5.62
CA PRO A 201 -5.69 3.47 4.95
C PRO A 201 -6.90 2.51 4.96
N ARG A 202 -6.71 1.23 5.35
CA ARG A 202 -7.80 0.24 5.50
C ARG A 202 -8.36 0.18 6.92
N VAL A 203 -7.93 1.03 7.82
CA VAL A 203 -8.40 1.07 9.21
C VAL A 203 -9.93 1.14 9.28
N GLY A 204 -10.53 0.28 10.11
CA GLY A 204 -11.98 0.22 10.30
C GLY A 204 -12.77 -0.52 9.20
N GLN A 205 -12.12 -1.12 8.22
CA GLN A 205 -12.79 -1.80 7.11
C GLN A 205 -12.61 -3.33 7.19
N CYS A 206 -13.68 -4.09 6.87
CA CYS A 206 -13.66 -5.52 6.66
C CYS A 206 -12.90 -6.34 7.74
N GLY A 207 -13.05 -6.00 9.01
CA GLY A 207 -12.37 -6.69 10.10
C GLY A 207 -10.83 -6.52 10.13
N TYR A 208 -10.28 -5.53 9.41
CA TYR A 208 -8.83 -5.31 9.33
C TYR A 208 -8.26 -4.85 10.69
N THR A 209 -7.25 -5.56 11.19
CA THR A 209 -6.62 -5.31 12.51
C THR A 209 -5.14 -4.91 12.43
N GLY A 210 -4.56 -4.82 11.22
CA GLY A 210 -3.16 -4.47 10.99
C GLY A 210 -2.27 -5.61 10.56
#